data_30b2f89388ef051eafa8b243b5c932e5
#
_entry.id   30b2f89388ef051eafa8b243b5c932e5
#
_cell.length_a   1.000
_cell.length_b   1.000
_cell.length_c   1.000
_cell.angle_alpha   90.00
_cell.angle_beta   90.00
_cell.angle_gamma   90.00
#
_symmetry.space_group_name_H-M   'P 1'
#
loop_
_entity.id
_entity.type
_entity.pdbx_description
1 polymer ?
#
loop_
_entity_poly.entity_id
_entity_poly.type
_entity_poly.pdbx_seq_one_letter_code
_entity_poly.pdbx_strand_id
1 'polypeptide(L)'
;MPASEPITLVVAHFEDIFDRGLRVVIDSDPMLEVLAGDVAPDRLDVVIRAHRPRAAILNVDAFGKLARVREISRQHSGTRLVLVTTQPTMTTCAQLLAFGASACLGRDAQARDVLTAIHLASRGLQLTPSHSGEPAAVPIAGSQLLTQREAEILPMLQQGSSNAQIAWTLQVGVETIRTHARNIYRKLGVASRRELASLPTRAAPVDGQDAIPHPPGQWATPQLKLPAS
;
A
#
# COMPACT_ATOMS: atom_id res chain seq x y z
N MET A 1 2.37 -28.07 24.70
CA MET A 1 2.50 -26.86 23.89
C MET A 1 1.10 -26.33 23.69
N PRO A 2 0.75 -25.10 24.10
CA PRO A 2 -0.55 -24.55 23.75
C PRO A 2 -0.64 -24.50 22.21
N ALA A 3 -1.67 -25.12 21.66
CA ALA A 3 -1.96 -25.04 20.24
C ALA A 3 -2.14 -23.56 19.88
N SER A 4 -1.33 -23.06 18.96
CA SER A 4 -1.42 -21.68 18.49
C SER A 4 -2.82 -21.53 17.86
N GLU A 5 -3.62 -20.58 18.34
CA GLU A 5 -4.95 -20.34 17.76
C GLU A 5 -4.81 -20.04 16.28
N PRO A 6 -5.66 -20.64 15.42
CA PRO A 6 -5.62 -20.39 13.99
C PRO A 6 -5.92 -18.92 13.68
N ILE A 7 -5.31 -18.42 12.64
CA ILE A 7 -5.57 -17.08 12.11
C ILE A 7 -6.86 -17.13 11.31
N THR A 8 -7.91 -16.53 11.85
CA THR A 8 -9.22 -16.49 11.21
C THR A 8 -9.26 -15.44 10.10
N LEU A 9 -9.83 -15.81 8.96
CA LEU A 9 -9.87 -15.03 7.74
C LEU A 9 -11.29 -14.81 7.21
N VAL A 10 -11.51 -13.64 6.61
CA VAL A 10 -12.61 -13.38 5.68
C VAL A 10 -12.00 -13.05 4.33
N VAL A 11 -12.52 -13.68 3.27
CA VAL A 11 -12.05 -13.48 1.90
C VAL A 11 -13.16 -12.84 1.07
N ALA A 12 -12.88 -11.68 0.48
CA ALA A 12 -13.78 -11.00 -0.43
C ALA A 12 -13.96 -11.79 -1.74
N HIS A 13 -14.96 -11.41 -2.52
CA HIS A 13 -15.18 -11.94 -3.85
C HIS A 13 -14.02 -11.59 -4.79
N PHE A 14 -13.49 -12.61 -5.48
CA PHE A 14 -12.54 -12.49 -6.58
C PHE A 14 -13.07 -13.22 -7.80
N GLU A 15 -12.47 -12.99 -8.97
CA GLU A 15 -12.80 -13.74 -10.18
C GLU A 15 -12.38 -15.21 -10.05
N ASP A 16 -13.14 -16.10 -10.67
CA ASP A 16 -13.10 -17.55 -10.48
C ASP A 16 -11.72 -18.20 -10.36
N ILE A 17 -10.80 -17.90 -11.26
CA ILE A 17 -9.46 -18.53 -11.29
C ILE A 17 -8.62 -18.06 -10.09
N PHE A 18 -8.65 -16.76 -9.79
CA PHE A 18 -7.89 -16.21 -8.69
C PHE A 18 -8.45 -16.68 -7.34
N ASP A 19 -9.78 -16.69 -7.18
CA ASP A 19 -10.42 -17.18 -5.96
C ASP A 19 -10.05 -18.63 -5.66
N ARG A 20 -10.12 -19.52 -6.68
CA ARG A 20 -9.73 -20.92 -6.53
C ARG A 20 -8.26 -21.08 -6.15
N GLY A 21 -7.37 -20.35 -6.83
CA GLY A 21 -5.94 -20.38 -6.51
C GLY A 21 -5.66 -19.87 -5.08
N LEU A 22 -6.30 -18.78 -4.67
CA LEU A 22 -6.16 -18.22 -3.35
C LEU A 22 -6.64 -19.19 -2.26
N ARG A 23 -7.77 -19.89 -2.48
CA ARG A 23 -8.28 -20.91 -1.56
C ARG A 23 -7.29 -22.05 -1.39
N VAL A 24 -6.77 -22.61 -2.50
CA VAL A 24 -5.77 -23.68 -2.45
C VAL A 24 -4.54 -23.24 -1.65
N VAL A 25 -4.08 -22.01 -1.83
CA VAL A 25 -2.94 -21.47 -1.08
C VAL A 25 -3.27 -21.35 0.41
N ILE A 26 -4.42 -20.80 0.77
CA ILE A 26 -4.83 -20.66 2.17
C ILE A 26 -5.02 -22.03 2.84
N ASP A 27 -5.71 -22.96 2.17
CA ASP A 27 -5.98 -24.30 2.68
C ASP A 27 -4.70 -25.15 2.84
N SER A 28 -3.59 -24.76 2.20
CA SER A 28 -2.29 -25.42 2.38
C SER A 28 -1.63 -25.12 3.73
N ASP A 29 -2.10 -24.11 4.46
CA ASP A 29 -1.56 -23.69 5.74
C ASP A 29 -2.55 -24.00 6.87
N PRO A 30 -2.27 -25.04 7.73
CA PRO A 30 -3.16 -25.45 8.81
C PRO A 30 -3.36 -24.38 9.90
N MET A 31 -2.57 -23.31 9.89
CA MET A 31 -2.72 -22.18 10.81
C MET A 31 -3.74 -21.15 10.34
N LEU A 32 -4.29 -21.29 9.15
CA LEU A 32 -5.27 -20.38 8.57
C LEU A 32 -6.66 -21.03 8.55
N GLU A 33 -7.68 -20.27 8.95
CA GLU A 33 -9.08 -20.70 8.95
C GLU A 33 -9.94 -19.65 8.25
N VAL A 34 -10.62 -20.04 7.18
CA VAL A 34 -11.54 -19.16 6.45
C VAL A 34 -12.93 -19.24 7.06
N LEU A 35 -13.35 -18.19 7.76
CA LEU A 35 -14.69 -18.09 8.37
C LEU A 35 -15.79 -17.77 7.35
N ALA A 36 -15.45 -16.96 6.33
CA ALA A 36 -16.33 -16.65 5.21
C ALA A 36 -15.49 -16.34 3.97
N GLY A 37 -15.88 -16.91 2.85
CA GLY A 37 -15.26 -16.68 1.52
C GLY A 37 -16.28 -16.18 0.52
N ASP A 38 -15.79 -15.65 -0.60
CA ASP A 38 -16.62 -15.13 -1.68
C ASP A 38 -17.60 -14.02 -1.23
N VAL A 39 -17.11 -13.15 -0.35
CA VAL A 39 -17.93 -12.09 0.25
C VAL A 39 -18.01 -10.89 -0.70
N ALA A 40 -19.22 -10.57 -1.15
CA ALA A 40 -19.48 -9.41 -2.00
C ALA A 40 -19.11 -8.09 -1.28
N PRO A 41 -18.64 -7.05 -2.02
CA PRO A 41 -18.14 -5.81 -1.43
C PRO A 41 -19.14 -5.06 -0.53
N ASP A 42 -20.41 -5.14 -0.83
CA ASP A 42 -21.51 -4.51 -0.08
C ASP A 42 -21.81 -5.24 1.25
N ARG A 43 -21.47 -6.52 1.36
CA ARG A 43 -21.70 -7.36 2.55
C ARG A 43 -20.48 -7.42 3.49
N LEU A 44 -19.32 -6.94 3.08
CA LEU A 44 -18.07 -7.06 3.85
C LEU A 44 -18.16 -6.52 5.26
N ASP A 45 -18.75 -5.34 5.49
CA ASP A 45 -18.88 -4.78 6.84
C ASP A 45 -19.71 -5.65 7.76
N VAL A 46 -20.80 -6.20 7.24
CA VAL A 46 -21.70 -7.07 8.03
C VAL A 46 -20.97 -8.36 8.40
N VAL A 47 -20.27 -8.97 7.43
CA VAL A 47 -19.54 -10.23 7.63
C VAL A 47 -18.37 -10.04 8.58
N ILE A 48 -17.54 -9.00 8.39
CA ILE A 48 -16.39 -8.71 9.27
C ILE A 48 -16.89 -8.43 10.70
N ARG A 49 -17.97 -7.68 10.86
CA ARG A 49 -18.56 -7.39 12.18
C ARG A 49 -19.07 -8.65 12.87
N ALA A 50 -19.70 -9.56 12.11
CA ALA A 50 -20.27 -10.80 12.65
C ALA A 50 -19.18 -11.78 13.07
N HIS A 51 -18.16 -11.99 12.24
CA HIS A 51 -17.12 -13.00 12.44
C HIS A 51 -15.88 -12.51 13.19
N ARG A 52 -15.63 -11.19 13.19
CA ARG A 52 -14.45 -10.55 13.81
C ARG A 52 -13.14 -11.27 13.45
N PRO A 53 -12.84 -11.49 12.16
CA PRO A 53 -11.65 -12.21 11.74
C PRO A 53 -10.39 -11.46 12.13
N ARG A 54 -9.27 -12.18 12.29
CA ARG A 54 -7.96 -11.56 12.52
C ARG A 54 -7.45 -10.84 11.28
N ALA A 55 -7.74 -11.37 10.08
CA ALA A 55 -7.43 -10.67 8.84
C ALA A 55 -8.57 -10.80 7.82
N ALA A 56 -8.64 -9.84 6.90
CA ALA A 56 -9.53 -9.86 5.76
C ALA A 56 -8.74 -9.63 4.47
N ILE A 57 -8.92 -10.52 3.50
CA ILE A 57 -8.31 -10.41 2.16
C ILE A 57 -9.33 -9.75 1.24
N LEU A 58 -8.99 -8.56 0.74
CA LEU A 58 -9.94 -7.72 0.02
C LEU A 58 -9.46 -7.41 -1.39
N ASN A 59 -10.38 -7.48 -2.35
CA ASN A 59 -10.17 -7.08 -3.74
C ASN A 59 -10.35 -5.56 -3.87
N VAL A 60 -9.26 -4.81 -3.99
CA VAL A 60 -9.30 -3.33 -4.08
C VAL A 60 -10.03 -2.88 -5.33
N ASP A 61 -9.85 -3.59 -6.43
CA ASP A 61 -10.42 -3.21 -7.73
C ASP A 61 -11.95 -3.27 -7.71
N ALA A 62 -12.54 -4.13 -6.86
CA ALA A 62 -13.98 -4.24 -6.68
C ALA A 62 -14.59 -3.09 -5.85
N PHE A 63 -13.80 -2.35 -5.04
CA PHE A 63 -14.33 -1.26 -4.23
C PHE A 63 -14.48 0.06 -4.97
N GLY A 64 -13.72 0.27 -6.02
CA GLY A 64 -13.73 1.49 -6.81
C GLY A 64 -13.31 2.77 -6.07
N LYS A 65 -13.14 2.76 -4.72
CA LYS A 65 -12.77 3.95 -3.92
C LYS A 65 -11.85 3.58 -2.77
N LEU A 66 -10.70 4.27 -2.67
CA LEU A 66 -9.79 4.19 -1.52
C LEU A 66 -10.47 4.55 -0.18
N ALA A 67 -11.44 5.46 -0.23
CA ALA A 67 -12.24 5.84 0.92
C ALA A 67 -12.87 4.62 1.63
N ARG A 68 -13.26 3.60 0.87
CA ARG A 68 -13.85 2.39 1.43
C ARG A 68 -12.86 1.57 2.25
N VAL A 69 -11.60 1.48 1.82
CA VAL A 69 -10.54 0.81 2.57
C VAL A 69 -10.34 1.51 3.92
N ARG A 70 -10.27 2.85 3.92
CA ARG A 70 -10.15 3.65 5.14
C ARG A 70 -11.34 3.46 6.08
N GLU A 71 -12.53 3.44 5.53
CA GLU A 71 -13.76 3.24 6.30
C GLU A 71 -13.75 1.88 7.00
N ILE A 72 -13.48 0.79 6.26
CA ILE A 72 -13.40 -0.58 6.80
C ILE A 72 -12.31 -0.66 7.87
N SER A 73 -11.11 -0.12 7.60
CA SER A 73 -9.99 -0.11 8.55
C SER A 73 -10.34 0.60 9.86
N ARG A 74 -11.07 1.72 9.80
CA ARG A 74 -11.49 2.47 10.99
C ARG A 74 -12.61 1.78 11.77
N GLN A 75 -13.57 1.19 11.06
CA GLN A 75 -14.72 0.52 11.68
C GLN A 75 -14.33 -0.83 12.30
N HIS A 76 -13.33 -1.49 11.73
CA HIS A 76 -12.89 -2.83 12.13
C HIS A 76 -11.41 -2.86 12.51
N SER A 77 -11.00 -2.02 13.47
CA SER A 77 -9.61 -1.86 13.91
C SER A 77 -8.94 -3.14 14.42
N GLY A 78 -9.72 -4.13 14.84
CA GLY A 78 -9.25 -5.47 15.24
C GLY A 78 -8.93 -6.39 14.07
N THR A 79 -9.41 -6.09 12.85
CA THR A 79 -9.20 -6.90 11.65
C THR A 79 -8.11 -6.28 10.79
N ARG A 80 -7.11 -7.05 10.41
CA ARG A 80 -6.01 -6.60 9.55
C ARG A 80 -6.38 -6.76 8.07
N LEU A 81 -6.16 -5.72 7.27
CA LEU A 81 -6.54 -5.72 5.87
C LEU A 81 -5.36 -6.11 4.97
N VAL A 82 -5.48 -7.24 4.29
CA VAL A 82 -4.57 -7.67 3.21
C VAL A 82 -5.26 -7.34 1.90
N LEU A 83 -4.71 -6.42 1.14
CA LEU A 83 -5.34 -5.90 -0.08
C LEU A 83 -4.68 -6.50 -1.31
N VAL A 84 -5.51 -6.93 -2.26
CA VAL A 84 -5.08 -7.47 -3.55
C VAL A 84 -5.54 -6.53 -4.65
N THR A 85 -4.64 -6.19 -5.57
CA THR A 85 -4.90 -5.31 -6.72
C THR A 85 -4.28 -5.85 -8.00
N THR A 86 -4.83 -5.49 -9.14
CA THR A 86 -4.25 -5.79 -10.46
C THR A 86 -3.02 -4.92 -10.77
N GLN A 87 -2.87 -3.79 -10.08
CA GLN A 87 -1.78 -2.84 -10.32
C GLN A 87 -1.03 -2.50 -9.02
N PRO A 88 -0.14 -3.39 -8.54
CA PRO A 88 0.59 -3.22 -7.29
C PRO A 88 1.79 -2.26 -7.44
N THR A 89 1.60 -1.04 -7.97
CA THR A 89 2.68 -0.06 -8.04
C THR A 89 3.09 0.39 -6.64
N MET A 90 4.33 0.87 -6.48
CA MET A 90 4.82 1.41 -5.20
C MET A 90 3.91 2.54 -4.70
N THR A 91 3.44 3.41 -5.59
CA THR A 91 2.50 4.49 -5.27
C THR A 91 1.16 3.97 -4.78
N THR A 92 0.58 2.98 -5.49
CA THR A 92 -0.68 2.34 -5.12
C THR A 92 -0.57 1.67 -3.75
N CYS A 93 0.46 0.87 -3.54
CA CYS A 93 0.67 0.16 -2.28
C CYS A 93 0.92 1.12 -1.11
N ALA A 94 1.73 2.17 -1.31
CA ALA A 94 1.96 3.19 -0.29
C ALA A 94 0.67 3.92 0.11
N GLN A 95 -0.22 4.22 -0.85
CA GLN A 95 -1.52 4.82 -0.58
C GLN A 95 -2.42 3.87 0.22
N LEU A 96 -2.52 2.59 -0.19
CA LEU A 96 -3.33 1.60 0.50
C LEU A 96 -2.88 1.39 1.95
N LEU A 97 -1.56 1.33 2.18
CA LEU A 97 -0.99 1.24 3.54
C LEU A 97 -1.28 2.50 4.37
N ALA A 98 -1.20 3.70 3.78
CA ALA A 98 -1.58 4.94 4.44
C ALA A 98 -3.07 5.01 4.81
N PHE A 99 -3.94 4.28 4.10
CA PHE A 99 -5.37 4.13 4.38
C PHE A 99 -5.69 2.99 5.36
N GLY A 100 -4.68 2.38 5.97
CA GLY A 100 -4.85 1.40 7.04
C GLY A 100 -4.78 -0.05 6.59
N ALA A 101 -4.33 -0.33 5.37
CA ALA A 101 -3.97 -1.68 4.99
C ALA A 101 -2.75 -2.18 5.77
N SER A 102 -2.70 -3.47 6.03
CA SER A 102 -1.52 -4.13 6.62
C SER A 102 -0.59 -4.69 5.54
N ALA A 103 -1.13 -5.07 4.39
CA ALA A 103 -0.36 -5.52 3.24
C ALA A 103 -1.04 -5.16 1.92
N CYS A 104 -0.25 -5.02 0.87
CA CYS A 104 -0.71 -4.84 -0.51
C CYS A 104 0.01 -5.85 -1.41
N LEU A 105 -0.75 -6.64 -2.15
CA LEU A 105 -0.28 -7.70 -3.02
C LEU A 105 -0.80 -7.50 -4.45
N GLY A 106 -0.02 -7.94 -5.43
CA GLY A 106 -0.50 -8.11 -6.80
C GLY A 106 -1.25 -9.43 -6.98
N ARG A 107 -2.06 -9.52 -8.02
CA ARG A 107 -2.69 -10.81 -8.41
C ARG A 107 -1.68 -11.84 -8.92
N ASP A 108 -0.47 -11.40 -9.26
CA ASP A 108 0.67 -12.21 -9.67
C ASP A 108 1.57 -12.64 -8.50
N ALA A 109 1.19 -12.30 -7.26
CA ALA A 109 1.94 -12.66 -6.06
C ALA A 109 2.08 -14.18 -5.94
N GLN A 110 3.27 -14.64 -5.53
CA GLN A 110 3.50 -16.05 -5.30
C GLN A 110 2.77 -16.54 -4.04
N ALA A 111 2.41 -17.82 -3.99
CA ALA A 111 1.72 -18.42 -2.84
C ALA A 111 2.40 -18.13 -1.50
N ARG A 112 3.73 -18.23 -1.44
CA ARG A 112 4.52 -17.91 -0.24
C ARG A 112 4.37 -16.46 0.21
N ASP A 113 4.24 -15.53 -0.74
CA ASP A 113 4.14 -14.10 -0.43
C ASP A 113 2.75 -13.78 0.14
N VAL A 114 1.71 -14.46 -0.37
CA VAL A 114 0.35 -14.39 0.18
C VAL A 114 0.32 -14.89 1.62
N LEU A 115 0.85 -16.08 1.89
CA LEU A 115 0.91 -16.66 3.24
C LEU A 115 1.71 -15.76 4.18
N THR A 116 2.88 -15.30 3.75
CA THR A 116 3.72 -14.37 4.51
C THR A 116 2.97 -13.09 4.86
N ALA A 117 2.26 -12.50 3.89
CA ALA A 117 1.47 -11.29 4.09
C ALA A 117 0.36 -11.50 5.13
N ILE A 118 -0.36 -12.61 5.09
CA ILE A 118 -1.40 -12.95 6.06
C ILE A 118 -0.80 -13.10 7.46
N HIS A 119 0.28 -13.87 7.61
CA HIS A 119 0.92 -14.10 8.91
C HIS A 119 1.48 -12.81 9.51
N LEU A 120 2.17 -11.98 8.74
CA LEU A 120 2.74 -10.73 9.24
C LEU A 120 1.63 -9.70 9.54
N ALA A 121 0.62 -9.58 8.68
CA ALA A 121 -0.53 -8.73 8.92
C ALA A 121 -1.25 -9.13 10.22
N SER A 122 -1.51 -10.42 10.45
CA SER A 122 -2.18 -10.90 11.66
C SER A 122 -1.43 -10.55 12.96
N ARG A 123 -0.11 -10.35 12.89
CA ARG A 123 0.76 -9.89 13.99
C ARG A 123 0.83 -8.37 14.11
N GLY A 124 0.12 -7.63 13.23
CA GLY A 124 0.12 -6.17 13.23
C GLY A 124 1.29 -5.52 12.50
N LEU A 125 2.07 -6.29 11.74
CA LEU A 125 3.16 -5.78 10.93
C LEU A 125 2.62 -5.31 9.57
N GLN A 126 3.17 -4.21 9.05
CA GLN A 126 2.87 -3.73 7.70
C GLN A 126 3.92 -4.25 6.72
N LEU A 127 3.45 -4.72 5.57
CA LEU A 127 4.29 -5.19 4.46
C LEU A 127 4.23 -4.21 3.31
N THR A 128 5.41 -3.71 2.94
CA THR A 128 5.60 -3.03 1.66
C THR A 128 6.13 -4.05 0.64
N PRO A 129 5.55 -4.13 -0.57
CA PRO A 129 6.09 -5.01 -1.59
C PRO A 129 7.52 -4.58 -1.96
N SER A 130 8.47 -5.51 -1.86
CA SER A 130 9.81 -5.34 -2.42
C SER A 130 9.73 -5.72 -3.89
N HIS A 131 9.70 -4.76 -4.79
CA HIS A 131 9.83 -5.04 -6.22
C HIS A 131 11.30 -4.97 -6.62
N SER A 132 11.85 -6.14 -6.94
CA SER A 132 13.04 -6.23 -7.78
C SER A 132 12.55 -6.21 -9.23
N GLY A 133 12.65 -5.07 -9.87
CA GLY A 133 12.36 -4.93 -11.30
C GLY A 133 11.15 -4.06 -11.63
N GLU A 134 11.43 -2.78 -11.93
CA GLU A 134 10.45 -1.91 -12.58
C GLU A 134 10.19 -2.34 -14.03
N PRO A 135 8.92 -2.29 -14.45
CA PRO A 135 8.58 -1.47 -15.58
C PRO A 135 7.52 -0.42 -15.22
N ALA A 136 7.71 0.81 -15.69
CA ALA A 136 6.76 1.88 -15.58
C ALA A 136 5.41 1.46 -16.19
N ALA A 137 4.40 1.22 -15.36
CA ALA A 137 3.08 0.83 -15.81
C ALA A 137 2.29 2.06 -16.25
N VAL A 138 1.80 2.01 -17.48
CA VAL A 138 0.85 2.94 -18.06
C VAL A 138 -0.49 2.83 -17.30
N PRO A 139 -1.15 3.92 -16.89
CA PRO A 139 -2.42 3.82 -16.15
C PRO A 139 -3.53 3.27 -17.02
N ILE A 140 -4.13 2.16 -16.62
CA ILE A 140 -5.36 1.66 -17.22
C ILE A 140 -6.54 2.42 -16.60
N ALA A 141 -7.38 3.01 -17.46
CA ALA A 141 -8.56 3.76 -17.06
C ALA A 141 -9.56 2.85 -16.31
N GLY A 142 -9.85 3.16 -15.04
CA GLY A 142 -10.89 2.46 -14.26
C GLY A 142 -10.67 2.38 -12.74
N SER A 143 -9.44 2.40 -12.24
CA SER A 143 -9.22 2.40 -10.79
C SER A 143 -9.35 3.82 -10.24
N GLN A 144 -10.11 3.99 -9.16
CA GLN A 144 -10.23 5.28 -8.46
C GLN A 144 -9.00 5.59 -7.58
N LEU A 145 -7.89 4.92 -7.80
CA LEU A 145 -6.59 5.27 -7.25
C LEU A 145 -6.14 6.62 -7.81
N LEU A 146 -5.30 7.31 -7.06
CA LEU A 146 -4.76 8.56 -7.54
C LEU A 146 -3.92 8.32 -8.80
N THR A 147 -4.11 9.15 -9.81
CA THR A 147 -3.22 9.19 -10.97
C THR A 147 -1.84 9.68 -10.55
N GLN A 148 -0.81 9.44 -11.37
CA GLN A 148 0.54 9.92 -11.09
C GLN A 148 0.54 11.42 -10.77
N ARG A 149 -0.20 12.23 -11.54
CA ARG A 149 -0.30 13.68 -11.32
C ARG A 149 -1.00 14.03 -10.01
N GLU A 150 -2.03 13.31 -9.63
CA GLU A 150 -2.71 13.50 -8.35
C GLU A 150 -1.81 13.07 -7.17
N ALA A 151 -0.99 12.02 -7.35
CA ALA A 151 -0.01 11.58 -6.36
C ALA A 151 1.13 12.60 -6.15
N GLU A 152 1.55 13.32 -7.20
CA GLU A 152 2.52 14.43 -7.11
C GLU A 152 1.93 15.65 -6.38
N ILE A 153 0.65 15.95 -6.62
CA ILE A 153 -0.05 17.11 -6.05
C ILE A 153 -0.41 16.87 -4.57
N LEU A 154 -0.74 15.64 -4.19
CA LEU A 154 -1.20 15.30 -2.84
C LEU A 154 -0.27 15.80 -1.71
N PRO A 155 1.06 15.52 -1.71
CA PRO A 155 1.94 15.97 -0.65
C PRO A 155 2.01 17.50 -0.55
N MET A 156 1.94 18.22 -1.65
CA MET A 156 1.93 19.68 -1.63
C MET A 156 0.64 20.24 -1.00
N LEU A 157 -0.51 19.60 -1.27
CA LEU A 157 -1.77 19.93 -0.61
C LEU A 157 -1.74 19.65 0.89
N GLN A 158 -1.12 18.55 1.32
CA GLN A 158 -0.97 18.18 2.73
C GLN A 158 -0.03 19.15 3.48
N GLN A 159 1.03 19.61 2.82
CA GLN A 159 1.97 20.61 3.36
C GLN A 159 1.38 22.03 3.44
N GLY A 160 0.15 22.24 2.97
CA GLY A 160 -0.49 23.53 3.05
C GLY A 160 -0.22 24.48 1.87
N SER A 161 0.45 24.04 0.78
CA SER A 161 0.73 24.87 -0.41
C SER A 161 -0.56 25.30 -1.11
N SER A 162 -0.78 26.58 -1.36
CA SER A 162 -1.95 27.07 -2.09
C SER A 162 -2.01 26.50 -3.52
N ASN A 163 -3.21 26.45 -4.11
CA ASN A 163 -3.34 26.00 -5.51
C ASN A 163 -2.50 26.82 -6.48
N ALA A 164 -2.30 28.10 -6.19
CA ALA A 164 -1.46 28.99 -7.01
C ALA A 164 0.04 28.62 -6.89
N GLN A 165 0.51 28.30 -5.69
CA GLN A 165 1.89 27.84 -5.45
C GLN A 165 2.14 26.50 -6.15
N ILE A 166 1.21 25.55 -6.01
CA ILE A 166 1.31 24.24 -6.68
C ILE A 166 1.32 24.43 -8.21
N ALA A 167 0.43 25.26 -8.74
CA ALA A 167 0.34 25.57 -10.15
C ALA A 167 1.66 26.15 -10.69
N TRP A 168 2.27 27.06 -9.95
CA TRP A 168 3.56 27.64 -10.30
C TRP A 168 4.68 26.61 -10.27
N THR A 169 4.78 25.79 -9.22
CA THR A 169 5.80 24.73 -9.08
C THR A 169 5.72 23.69 -10.17
N LEU A 170 4.49 23.32 -10.57
CA LEU A 170 4.24 22.28 -11.56
C LEU A 170 4.05 22.82 -12.99
N GLN A 171 4.21 24.13 -13.16
CA GLN A 171 4.06 24.85 -14.44
C GLN A 171 2.73 24.55 -15.19
N VAL A 172 1.62 24.56 -14.45
CA VAL A 172 0.27 24.31 -14.96
C VAL A 172 -0.70 25.42 -14.54
N GLY A 173 -1.89 25.44 -15.12
CA GLY A 173 -2.92 26.40 -14.74
C GLY A 173 -3.50 26.15 -13.34
N VAL A 174 -3.86 27.20 -12.61
CA VAL A 174 -4.47 27.09 -11.25
C VAL A 174 -5.77 26.29 -11.31
N GLU A 175 -6.57 26.43 -12.37
CA GLU A 175 -7.81 25.67 -12.57
C GLU A 175 -7.55 24.16 -12.75
N THR A 176 -6.42 23.81 -13.38
CA THR A 176 -5.98 22.43 -13.49
C THR A 176 -5.70 21.83 -12.09
N ILE A 177 -5.01 22.58 -11.24
CA ILE A 177 -4.77 22.17 -9.84
C ILE A 177 -6.08 22.06 -9.04
N ARG A 178 -7.03 22.99 -9.23
CA ARG A 178 -8.36 22.89 -8.59
C ARG A 178 -9.09 21.61 -9.00
N THR A 179 -9.03 21.24 -10.26
CA THR A 179 -9.64 20.02 -10.77
C THR A 179 -8.99 18.78 -10.18
N HIS A 180 -7.64 18.72 -10.14
CA HIS A 180 -6.92 17.62 -9.50
C HIS A 180 -7.21 17.54 -8.00
N ALA A 181 -7.20 18.66 -7.28
CA ALA A 181 -7.51 18.69 -5.86
C ALA A 181 -8.93 18.16 -5.57
N ARG A 182 -9.94 18.55 -6.37
CA ARG A 182 -11.30 18.03 -6.25
C ARG A 182 -11.35 16.52 -6.47
N ASN A 183 -10.64 16.01 -7.47
CA ASN A 183 -10.56 14.58 -7.75
C ASN A 183 -9.85 13.84 -6.62
N ILE A 184 -8.75 14.37 -6.08
CA ILE A 184 -8.04 13.84 -4.92
C ILE A 184 -8.99 13.74 -3.73
N TYR A 185 -9.71 14.83 -3.37
CA TYR A 185 -10.66 14.81 -2.25
C TYR A 185 -11.73 13.75 -2.43
N ARG A 186 -12.31 13.64 -3.63
CA ARG A 186 -13.32 12.63 -3.95
C ARG A 186 -12.77 11.20 -3.83
N LYS A 187 -11.58 10.94 -4.36
CA LYS A 187 -10.94 9.62 -4.33
C LYS A 187 -10.53 9.20 -2.93
N LEU A 188 -10.05 10.15 -2.12
CA LEU A 188 -9.62 9.92 -0.75
C LEU A 188 -10.77 9.97 0.27
N GLY A 189 -11.97 10.35 -0.17
CA GLY A 189 -13.15 10.45 0.71
C GLY A 189 -13.00 11.50 1.80
N VAL A 190 -12.25 12.59 1.53
CA VAL A 190 -12.08 13.72 2.44
C VAL A 190 -12.93 14.90 1.98
N ALA A 191 -13.58 15.57 2.95
CA ALA A 191 -14.47 16.70 2.66
C ALA A 191 -13.72 18.04 2.60
N SER A 192 -12.52 18.12 3.17
CA SER A 192 -11.79 19.38 3.31
C SER A 192 -10.28 19.21 3.24
N ARG A 193 -9.60 20.32 2.93
CA ARG A 193 -8.13 20.40 2.97
C ARG A 193 -7.56 20.12 4.37
N ARG A 194 -8.27 20.56 5.42
CA ARG A 194 -7.87 20.32 6.81
C ARG A 194 -7.91 18.82 7.14
N GLU A 195 -8.91 18.13 6.65
CA GLU A 195 -9.02 16.69 6.80
C GLU A 195 -7.92 15.98 5.99
N LEU A 196 -7.60 16.47 4.78
CA LEU A 196 -6.49 15.95 3.97
C LEU A 196 -5.14 16.10 4.69
N ALA A 197 -4.89 17.22 5.37
CA ALA A 197 -3.66 17.47 6.13
C ALA A 197 -3.51 16.54 7.36
N SER A 198 -4.61 15.99 7.88
CA SER A 198 -4.58 15.03 8.98
C SER A 198 -4.30 13.59 8.56
N LEU A 199 -4.25 13.31 7.25
CA LEU A 199 -3.83 12.01 6.73
C LEU A 199 -2.33 11.83 6.94
N PRO A 200 -1.85 10.60 7.25
CA PRO A 200 -0.43 10.35 7.39
C PRO A 200 0.29 10.71 6.09
N THR A 201 1.19 11.68 6.19
CA THR A 201 2.08 12.04 5.09
C THR A 201 3.22 11.05 5.09
N ARG A 202 3.47 10.39 3.95
CA ARG A 202 4.72 9.64 3.79
C ARG A 202 5.86 10.65 3.84
N ALA A 203 6.71 10.56 4.87
CA ALA A 203 7.99 11.23 4.87
C ALA A 203 8.69 10.89 3.55
N ALA A 204 9.16 11.91 2.84
CA ALA A 204 10.06 11.71 1.71
C ALA A 204 11.21 10.80 2.17
N PRO A 205 11.77 9.95 1.29
CA PRO A 205 12.99 9.26 1.64
C PRO A 205 13.98 10.33 2.12
N VAL A 206 14.46 10.15 3.34
CA VAL A 206 15.58 10.95 3.85
C VAL A 206 16.72 10.54 2.93
N ASP A 207 17.13 11.44 2.03
CA ASP A 207 18.39 11.30 1.33
C ASP A 207 19.43 11.11 2.42
N GLY A 208 19.90 9.89 2.56
CA GLY A 208 20.93 9.51 3.51
C GLY A 208 22.25 10.14 3.11
N GLN A 209 22.39 11.42 3.36
CA GLN A 209 23.68 12.09 3.54
C GLN A 209 24.01 12.12 5.04
N ASP A 210 24.05 10.96 5.63
CA ASP A 210 24.98 10.76 6.74
C ASP A 210 26.34 10.48 6.11
N ALA A 211 27.00 11.58 5.77
CA ALA A 211 28.44 11.60 5.57
C ALA A 211 29.08 11.10 6.88
N ILE A 212 29.53 9.85 6.88
CA ILE A 212 30.46 9.35 7.88
C ILE A 212 31.68 10.30 7.79
N PRO A 213 32.04 11.02 8.84
CA PRO A 213 33.24 11.84 8.83
C PRO A 213 34.44 10.89 8.81
N HIS A 214 35.08 10.76 7.66
CA HIS A 214 36.38 10.15 7.57
C HIS A 214 37.43 11.04 8.25
N PRO A 215 38.19 10.53 9.21
CA PRO A 215 39.29 11.30 9.77
C PRO A 215 40.32 11.57 8.67
N PRO A 216 40.95 12.77 8.61
CA PRO A 216 41.95 13.08 7.61
C PRO A 216 43.28 12.38 7.97
N GLY A 217 43.76 11.60 7.05
CA GLY A 217 45.16 11.14 7.09
C GLY A 217 45.32 9.62 7.07
N GLN A 218 46.06 9.22 6.05
CA GLN A 218 46.80 7.97 5.83
C GLN A 218 46.26 7.05 4.73
N TRP A 219 46.49 7.50 3.49
CA TRP A 219 46.71 6.56 2.38
C TRP A 219 48.14 6.79 1.88
N ALA A 220 49.13 6.16 2.55
CA ALA A 220 50.47 6.01 2.00
C ALA A 220 50.41 4.98 0.88
N THR A 221 50.67 5.39 -0.33
CA THR A 221 50.82 4.55 -1.51
C THR A 221 52.03 3.63 -1.32
N PRO A 222 51.93 2.31 -1.45
CA PRO A 222 53.11 1.46 -1.56
C PRO A 222 53.72 1.63 -2.93
N GLN A 223 54.94 2.18 -3.02
CA GLN A 223 55.77 2.15 -4.24
C GLN A 223 56.18 0.71 -4.54
N LEU A 224 55.67 0.17 -5.66
CA LEU A 224 56.20 -1.06 -6.23
C LEU A 224 57.58 -0.75 -6.81
N LYS A 225 58.65 -1.25 -6.17
CA LYS A 225 60.00 -1.37 -6.76
C LYS A 225 59.97 -2.51 -7.78
N LEU A 226 60.17 -2.17 -9.05
CA LEU A 226 60.54 -3.13 -10.11
C LEU A 226 62.01 -3.50 -9.94
N PRO A 227 62.44 -4.78 -10.06
CA PRO A 227 63.80 -5.15 -10.15
C PRO A 227 64.36 -4.87 -11.56
N ALA A 228 65.54 -4.25 -11.58
CA ALA A 228 66.33 -4.05 -12.80
C ALA A 228 67.11 -5.34 -13.16
N SER A 229 67.10 -5.66 -14.44
CA SER A 229 68.08 -6.28 -15.32
C SER A 229 67.49 -7.20 -16.30
#